data_b6818f9e33fda29388e657303b516830
#
_entry.id   b6818f9e33fda29388e657303b516830
#
_cell.length_a   1.000
_cell.length_b   1.000
_cell.length_c   1.000
_cell.angle_alpha   90.00
_cell.angle_beta   90.00
_cell.angle_gamma   90.00
#
_symmetry.space_group_name_H-M   'P 1'
#
loop_
_entity.id
_entity.type
_entity.pdbx_description
1 polymer ?
#
loop_
_entity_poly.entity_id
_entity_poly.type
_entity_poly.pdbx_seq_one_letter_code
_entity_poly.pdbx_strand_id
1 'polypeptide(L)'
;MARKKKTEEAKAGAPEWMATFSDLMNLLLCFFVLLFSMSSTDTAKYNEIVEAITSSFNIFSGGGSALDQGVLVSSGVSQLNELAEYYSNLAVENTAEEDGTKGGSGKSDSENTSENKTEKDNVKKEITKDEVLKKYEQEVKEAAEKNYEKASEAINQFKLNDTVQLKMDTSYNYIGLSIDGYFLFDSGQAELKKGADVVLDKAAGILKKFKDTDIVIEGHTDNVPQTNTVKFKNNLWLSSARAMTVLEYLTNVEHMDPKRLSASGKGEYEPIASNKTPEGRQKNRRVEIKIFTKVAE
;
A
#
# COMPACT_ATOMS: atom_id res chain seq x y z
N MET A 1 4.77 -92.97 37.58
CA MET A 1 5.34 -91.61 37.76
C MET A 1 5.06 -90.81 36.47
N ALA A 2 4.05 -89.95 36.48
CA ALA A 2 3.67 -89.17 35.31
C ALA A 2 4.33 -87.78 35.40
N ARG A 3 5.13 -87.43 34.37
CA ARG A 3 5.87 -86.18 34.28
C ARG A 3 4.95 -85.11 33.74
N LYS A 4 4.62 -84.13 34.58
CA LYS A 4 3.83 -82.95 34.22
C LYS A 4 4.61 -82.09 33.21
N LYS A 5 4.07 -81.89 31.99
CA LYS A 5 4.53 -80.94 30.98
C LYS A 5 4.30 -79.55 31.46
N LYS A 6 5.33 -78.73 31.57
CA LYS A 6 5.24 -77.31 31.89
C LYS A 6 4.76 -76.57 30.61
N THR A 7 3.59 -75.97 30.70
CA THR A 7 3.04 -75.07 29.66
C THR A 7 3.88 -73.77 29.65
N GLU A 8 4.56 -73.47 28.58
CA GLU A 8 5.14 -72.16 28.35
C GLU A 8 4.06 -71.13 28.15
N GLU A 9 4.00 -70.15 29.04
CA GLU A 9 3.13 -68.98 28.86
C GLU A 9 3.62 -68.18 27.62
N ALA A 10 2.74 -68.05 26.64
CA ALA A 10 2.97 -67.18 25.48
C ALA A 10 3.16 -65.75 25.95
N LYS A 11 4.31 -65.15 25.65
CA LYS A 11 4.56 -63.72 25.87
C LYS A 11 3.47 -62.92 25.20
N ALA A 12 2.74 -62.15 26.00
CA ALA A 12 1.70 -61.22 25.48
C ALA A 12 2.39 -60.29 24.48
N GLY A 13 1.96 -60.39 23.21
CA GLY A 13 2.36 -59.46 22.18
C GLY A 13 1.92 -58.04 22.53
N ALA A 14 2.56 -57.04 21.94
CA ALA A 14 2.16 -55.65 22.11
C ALA A 14 0.68 -55.48 21.75
N PRO A 15 -0.08 -54.63 22.49
CA PRO A 15 -1.49 -54.40 22.22
C PRO A 15 -1.69 -53.92 20.78
N GLU A 16 -2.76 -54.38 20.11
CA GLU A 16 -3.03 -54.07 18.69
C GLU A 16 -3.13 -52.56 18.39
N TRP A 17 -3.58 -51.76 19.38
CA TRP A 17 -3.62 -50.32 19.26
C TRP A 17 -2.24 -49.64 19.17
N MET A 18 -1.18 -50.32 19.64
CA MET A 18 0.18 -49.79 19.58
C MET A 18 0.71 -49.74 18.13
N ALA A 19 0.26 -50.63 17.26
CA ALA A 19 0.60 -50.62 15.85
C ALA A 19 -0.02 -49.42 15.13
N THR A 20 -1.28 -49.17 15.39
CA THR A 20 -2.00 -48.01 14.81
C THR A 20 -1.49 -46.68 15.34
N PHE A 21 -1.13 -46.64 16.63
CA PHE A 21 -0.51 -45.46 17.26
C PHE A 21 0.87 -45.17 16.64
N SER A 22 1.69 -46.20 16.43
CA SER A 22 3.01 -46.03 15.82
C SER A 22 2.95 -45.57 14.38
N ASP A 23 1.93 -46.03 13.63
CA ASP A 23 1.70 -45.59 12.23
C ASP A 23 1.30 -44.12 12.16
N LEU A 24 0.37 -43.68 13.04
CA LEU A 24 -0.03 -42.26 13.15
C LEU A 24 1.15 -41.39 13.55
N MET A 25 1.98 -41.81 14.51
CA MET A 25 3.15 -41.05 14.93
C MET A 25 4.21 -40.98 13.84
N ASN A 26 4.38 -42.04 13.04
CA ASN A 26 5.31 -42.03 11.91
C ASN A 26 4.85 -41.11 10.80
N LEU A 27 3.53 -41.08 10.48
CA LEU A 27 2.95 -40.16 9.52
C LEU A 27 3.09 -38.71 10.00
N LEU A 28 2.85 -38.45 11.29
CA LEU A 28 3.01 -37.12 11.87
C LEU A 28 4.48 -36.66 11.81
N LEU A 29 5.42 -37.56 12.12
CA LEU A 29 6.85 -37.28 12.03
C LEU A 29 7.27 -36.95 10.59
N CYS A 30 6.85 -37.76 9.61
CA CYS A 30 7.09 -37.52 8.19
C CYS A 30 6.55 -36.14 7.76
N PHE A 31 5.35 -35.79 8.21
CA PHE A 31 4.74 -34.49 7.92
C PHE A 31 5.56 -33.32 8.48
N PHE A 32 6.03 -33.43 9.74
CA PHE A 32 6.88 -32.38 10.33
C PHE A 32 8.25 -32.30 9.66
N VAL A 33 8.85 -33.43 9.26
CA VAL A 33 10.11 -33.42 8.51
C VAL A 33 9.94 -32.75 7.15
N LEU A 34 8.83 -33.00 6.44
CA LEU A 34 8.50 -32.32 5.19
C LEU A 34 8.27 -30.84 5.39
N LEU A 35 7.52 -30.43 6.42
CA LEU A 35 7.33 -29.00 6.74
C LEU A 35 8.66 -28.33 7.07
N PHE A 36 9.52 -28.98 7.84
CA PHE A 36 10.84 -28.43 8.19
C PHE A 36 11.77 -28.35 6.97
N SER A 37 11.71 -29.35 6.07
CA SER A 37 12.47 -29.34 4.81
C SER A 37 12.03 -28.22 3.86
N MET A 38 10.73 -27.82 3.89
CA MET A 38 10.22 -26.68 3.11
C MET A 38 10.41 -25.35 3.84
N SER A 39 10.69 -25.36 5.14
CA SER A 39 10.86 -24.14 5.96
C SER A 39 12.21 -23.46 5.76
N SER A 40 13.20 -24.14 5.21
CA SER A 40 14.44 -23.50 4.76
C SER A 40 14.22 -22.87 3.38
N THR A 41 13.40 -21.83 3.32
CA THR A 41 13.29 -20.99 2.12
C THR A 41 14.62 -20.26 1.99
N ASP A 42 15.40 -20.66 1.01
CA ASP A 42 16.64 -20.01 0.63
C ASP A 42 16.28 -18.54 0.29
N THR A 43 16.71 -17.61 1.12
CA THR A 43 16.40 -16.18 0.95
C THR A 43 16.85 -15.67 -0.42
N ALA A 44 17.88 -16.32 -1.01
CA ALA A 44 18.31 -16.02 -2.37
C ALA A 44 17.25 -16.41 -3.41
N LYS A 45 16.63 -17.58 -3.30
CA LYS A 45 15.55 -18.02 -4.19
C LYS A 45 14.27 -17.22 -4.00
N TYR A 46 13.97 -16.79 -2.77
CA TYR A 46 12.84 -15.90 -2.52
C TYR A 46 13.06 -14.55 -3.20
N ASN A 47 14.24 -13.97 -3.10
CA ASN A 47 14.58 -12.72 -3.77
C ASN A 47 14.54 -12.86 -5.30
N GLU A 48 15.03 -13.97 -5.85
CA GLU A 48 14.96 -14.26 -7.28
C GLU A 48 13.50 -14.40 -7.79
N ILE A 49 12.62 -15.01 -6.99
CA ILE A 49 11.18 -15.10 -7.30
C ILE A 49 10.52 -13.73 -7.21
N VAL A 50 10.84 -12.93 -6.18
CA VAL A 50 10.33 -11.56 -6.04
C VAL A 50 10.79 -10.70 -7.21
N GLU A 51 12.06 -10.79 -7.60
CA GLU A 51 12.61 -10.07 -8.75
C GLU A 51 11.98 -10.53 -10.07
N ALA A 52 11.78 -11.82 -10.27
CA ALA A 52 11.08 -12.37 -11.43
C ALA A 52 9.59 -11.96 -11.48
N ILE A 53 8.92 -11.90 -10.34
CA ILE A 53 7.54 -11.42 -10.25
C ILE A 53 7.49 -9.92 -10.53
N THR A 54 8.37 -9.13 -9.92
CA THR A 54 8.42 -7.68 -10.09
C THR A 54 8.76 -7.31 -11.53
N SER A 55 9.70 -8.02 -12.18
CA SER A 55 10.02 -7.83 -13.59
C SER A 55 8.87 -8.27 -14.52
N SER A 56 8.13 -9.30 -14.16
CA SER A 56 6.94 -9.76 -14.92
C SER A 56 5.78 -8.77 -14.82
N PHE A 57 5.61 -8.11 -13.68
CA PHE A 57 4.61 -7.05 -13.50
C PHE A 57 5.03 -5.73 -14.13
N ASN A 58 6.33 -5.45 -14.29
CA ASN A 58 6.84 -4.26 -14.96
C ASN A 58 6.59 -4.26 -16.48
N ILE A 59 6.27 -5.42 -17.08
CA ILE A 59 5.80 -5.53 -18.48
C ILE A 59 4.43 -4.84 -18.68
N PHE A 60 3.68 -4.60 -17.61
CA PHE A 60 2.40 -3.88 -17.63
C PHE A 60 2.51 -2.36 -17.44
N SER A 61 3.69 -1.80 -17.27
CA SER A 61 3.90 -0.35 -17.14
C SER A 61 3.67 0.44 -18.45
N GLY A 62 3.35 -0.24 -19.54
CA GLY A 62 3.15 0.35 -20.88
C GLY A 62 1.77 0.19 -21.48
N GLY A 63 0.74 -0.26 -20.78
CA GLY A 63 -0.55 -0.55 -21.40
C GLY A 63 -1.76 -0.44 -20.49
N GLY A 64 -2.39 0.71 -20.50
CA GLY A 64 -3.80 0.98 -20.48
C GLY A 64 -4.75 0.18 -19.58
N SER A 65 -5.38 0.90 -18.69
CA SER A 65 -6.83 0.84 -18.41
C SER A 65 -7.55 -0.48 -18.76
N ALA A 66 -7.49 -1.46 -17.90
CA ALA A 66 -8.56 -2.44 -17.79
C ALA A 66 -8.39 -3.26 -16.52
N LEU A 67 -8.89 -2.75 -15.40
CA LEU A 67 -9.54 -3.55 -14.35
C LEU A 67 -9.95 -2.59 -13.21
N ASP A 68 -11.23 -2.52 -12.98
CA ASP A 68 -11.98 -1.63 -12.08
C ASP A 68 -11.73 -1.87 -10.56
N GLN A 69 -10.60 -2.45 -10.20
CA GLN A 69 -10.10 -2.59 -8.83
C GLN A 69 -8.68 -2.02 -8.66
N GLY A 70 -8.20 -1.24 -9.64
CA GLY A 70 -6.80 -0.85 -9.78
C GLY A 70 -6.27 0.15 -8.76
N VAL A 71 -7.11 0.89 -8.04
CA VAL A 71 -6.63 1.98 -7.16
C VAL A 71 -5.96 1.43 -5.90
N LEU A 72 -6.49 0.37 -5.30
CA LEU A 72 -5.87 -0.26 -4.12
C LEU A 72 -4.61 -1.06 -4.47
N VAL A 73 -4.62 -1.72 -5.64
CA VAL A 73 -3.45 -2.49 -6.14
C VAL A 73 -2.37 -1.53 -6.62
N SER A 74 -2.74 -0.44 -7.30
CA SER A 74 -1.79 0.60 -7.76
C SER A 74 -1.09 1.28 -6.58
N SER A 75 -1.81 1.63 -5.51
CA SER A 75 -1.24 2.23 -4.31
C SER A 75 -0.25 1.29 -3.60
N GLY A 76 -0.59 0.00 -3.47
CA GLY A 76 0.29 -1.00 -2.86
C GLY A 76 1.52 -1.33 -3.71
N VAL A 77 1.38 -1.38 -5.03
CA VAL A 77 2.50 -1.60 -5.97
C VAL A 77 3.41 -0.39 -6.02
N SER A 78 2.85 0.82 -5.98
CA SER A 78 3.63 2.06 -5.91
C SER A 78 4.49 2.11 -4.64
N GLN A 79 3.92 1.80 -3.49
CA GLN A 79 4.66 1.75 -2.21
C GLN A 79 5.77 0.68 -2.20
N LEU A 80 5.51 -0.49 -2.82
CA LEU A 80 6.54 -1.54 -2.95
C LEU A 80 7.69 -1.10 -3.88
N ASN A 81 7.38 -0.37 -4.96
CA ASN A 81 8.39 0.17 -5.86
C ASN A 81 9.20 1.28 -5.17
N GLU A 82 8.57 2.21 -4.48
CA GLU A 82 9.22 3.26 -3.69
C GLU A 82 10.13 2.66 -2.61
N LEU A 83 9.65 1.61 -1.93
CA LEU A 83 10.45 0.89 -0.93
C LEU A 83 11.63 0.15 -1.57
N ALA A 84 11.46 -0.47 -2.75
CA ALA A 84 12.53 -1.16 -3.47
C ALA A 84 13.59 -0.17 -3.98
N GLU A 85 13.17 1.00 -4.47
CA GLU A 85 14.04 2.09 -4.90
C GLU A 85 14.81 2.69 -3.72
N TYR A 86 14.15 2.91 -2.59
CA TYR A 86 14.77 3.34 -1.34
C TYR A 86 15.85 2.36 -0.85
N TYR A 87 15.59 1.03 -0.92
CA TYR A 87 16.59 0.01 -0.61
C TYR A 87 17.78 0.04 -1.57
N SER A 88 17.53 0.27 -2.86
CA SER A 88 18.54 0.38 -3.90
C SER A 88 19.46 1.59 -3.65
N ASN A 89 18.89 2.74 -3.34
CA ASN A 89 19.63 3.98 -3.08
C ASN A 89 20.47 3.89 -1.81
N LEU A 90 19.94 3.32 -0.73
CA LEU A 90 20.70 3.04 0.50
C LEU A 90 21.88 2.07 0.27
N ALA A 91 21.71 1.08 -0.63
CA ALA A 91 22.78 0.16 -0.97
C ALA A 91 23.89 0.85 -1.77
N VAL A 92 23.53 1.81 -2.63
CA VAL A 92 24.48 2.61 -3.45
C VAL A 92 25.24 3.61 -2.58
N GLU A 93 24.58 4.28 -1.64
CA GLU A 93 25.21 5.25 -0.73
C GLU A 93 26.26 4.59 0.16
N ASN A 94 26.02 3.34 0.59
CA ASN A 94 26.99 2.55 1.35
C ASN A 94 28.15 1.97 0.51
N THR A 95 28.07 2.04 -0.83
CA THR A 95 29.17 1.61 -1.75
C THR A 95 29.97 2.76 -2.33
N ALA A 96 29.51 4.01 -2.21
CA ALA A 96 30.13 5.18 -2.82
C ALA A 96 31.28 5.82 -2.00
N GLU A 97 31.56 5.34 -0.78
CA GLU A 97 32.70 5.85 0.02
C GLU A 97 34.05 5.13 -0.18
N GLU A 98 34.14 4.16 -1.07
CA GLU A 98 35.44 3.57 -1.47
C GLU A 98 35.46 3.28 -2.98
N ASP A 99 35.92 4.17 -3.80
CA ASP A 99 37.02 3.95 -4.74
C ASP A 99 37.30 5.17 -5.65
N GLY A 100 38.30 5.86 -5.32
CA GLY A 100 39.06 6.67 -6.30
C GLY A 100 40.31 5.92 -6.67
N THR A 101 40.27 5.01 -7.65
CA THR A 101 41.41 4.80 -8.57
C THR A 101 41.07 3.81 -9.69
N LYS A 102 41.18 4.31 -10.88
CA LYS A 102 41.49 3.73 -12.20
C LYS A 102 41.66 2.21 -12.40
N GLY A 103 40.93 1.72 -13.37
CA GLY A 103 41.43 1.13 -14.61
C GLY A 103 41.91 -0.31 -14.61
N GLY A 104 41.37 -1.10 -15.54
CA GLY A 104 42.09 -2.25 -16.06
C GLY A 104 41.27 -3.53 -16.25
N SER A 105 40.92 -3.75 -17.49
CA SER A 105 40.52 -5.02 -18.11
C SER A 105 41.36 -6.22 -17.69
N GLY A 106 40.76 -7.41 -17.51
CA GLY A 106 41.51 -8.66 -17.54
C GLY A 106 40.75 -9.88 -17.00
N LYS A 107 40.56 -10.82 -17.85
CA LYS A 107 39.98 -12.16 -17.75
C LYS A 107 40.65 -13.08 -16.73
N SER A 108 39.82 -14.03 -16.22
CA SER A 108 40.08 -15.48 -16.21
C SER A 108 40.82 -16.11 -15.03
N ASP A 109 40.12 -17.12 -14.49
CA ASP A 109 40.57 -18.42 -13.96
C ASP A 109 41.16 -18.58 -12.56
N SER A 110 40.37 -19.31 -11.78
CA SER A 110 40.70 -20.57 -11.04
C SER A 110 41.72 -20.59 -9.91
N GLU A 111 41.25 -21.29 -8.88
CA GLU A 111 41.95 -22.10 -7.89
C GLU A 111 42.50 -21.49 -6.59
N ASN A 112 41.73 -21.85 -5.55
CA ASN A 112 42.13 -22.54 -4.32
C ASN A 112 43.49 -22.21 -3.65
N THR A 113 43.48 -21.71 -2.45
CA THR A 113 44.10 -22.34 -1.26
C THR A 113 44.12 -21.42 -0.02
N SER A 114 43.75 -22.00 1.05
CA SER A 114 43.86 -21.68 2.49
C SER A 114 44.90 -20.68 2.97
N GLU A 115 44.48 -20.11 4.08
CA GLU A 115 45.21 -19.78 5.32
C GLU A 115 45.50 -18.30 5.65
N ASN A 116 44.72 -17.87 6.61
CA ASN A 116 45.07 -17.34 7.93
C ASN A 116 45.60 -15.91 8.13
N LYS A 117 44.84 -15.24 9.03
CA LYS A 117 45.20 -14.12 9.94
C LYS A 117 45.29 -12.71 9.37
N THR A 118 44.35 -11.87 9.72
CA THR A 118 44.44 -11.03 10.93
C THR A 118 43.15 -10.21 11.06
N GLU A 119 42.54 -10.28 12.23
CA GLU A 119 41.47 -9.39 12.69
C GLU A 119 41.88 -7.92 12.51
N LYS A 120 41.10 -7.20 11.72
CA LYS A 120 40.86 -5.80 11.92
C LYS A 120 39.36 -5.61 11.89
N ASP A 121 38.81 -5.29 13.05
CA ASP A 121 37.47 -4.83 13.28
C ASP A 121 37.09 -3.72 12.29
N ASN A 122 36.48 -4.11 11.19
CA ASN A 122 35.55 -3.27 10.45
C ASN A 122 34.19 -3.91 10.67
N VAL A 123 33.55 -3.54 11.77
CA VAL A 123 32.12 -3.77 11.96
C VAL A 123 31.42 -2.93 10.89
N LYS A 124 31.28 -3.48 9.67
CA LYS A 124 30.29 -3.06 8.71
C LYS A 124 28.97 -3.30 9.44
N LYS A 125 28.35 -2.22 9.89
CA LYS A 125 27.01 -2.25 10.49
C LYS A 125 26.08 -2.73 9.38
N GLU A 126 25.81 -4.02 9.35
CA GLU A 126 24.83 -4.63 8.47
C GLU A 126 23.48 -4.05 8.90
N ILE A 127 23.00 -3.04 8.14
CA ILE A 127 21.70 -2.41 8.40
C ILE A 127 20.67 -3.50 8.20
N THR A 128 20.00 -3.89 9.26
CA THR A 128 18.96 -4.92 9.21
C THR A 128 17.75 -4.40 8.45
N LYS A 129 17.01 -5.29 7.76
CA LYS A 129 15.75 -4.93 7.08
C LYS A 129 14.80 -4.16 8.00
N ASP A 130 14.77 -4.50 9.28
CA ASP A 130 13.91 -3.85 10.27
C ASP A 130 14.34 -2.40 10.57
N GLU A 131 15.64 -2.09 10.54
CA GLU A 131 16.13 -0.73 10.72
C GLU A 131 15.81 0.16 9.51
N VAL A 132 15.93 -0.39 8.30
CA VAL A 132 15.57 0.31 7.07
C VAL A 132 14.07 0.58 7.01
N LEU A 133 13.24 -0.42 7.33
CA LEU A 133 11.80 -0.27 7.35
C LEU A 133 11.35 0.81 8.35
N LYS A 134 11.91 0.80 9.56
CA LYS A 134 11.63 1.84 10.57
C LYS A 134 12.05 3.24 10.12
N LYS A 135 13.19 3.33 9.43
CA LYS A 135 13.67 4.61 8.90
C LYS A 135 12.73 5.12 7.81
N TYR A 136 12.31 4.26 6.89
CA TYR A 136 11.34 4.59 5.85
C TYR A 136 9.99 5.03 6.44
N GLU A 137 9.43 4.28 7.40
CA GLU A 137 8.20 4.64 8.09
C GLU A 137 8.30 6.02 8.79
N GLN A 138 9.45 6.31 9.37
CA GLN A 138 9.70 7.60 10.00
C GLN A 138 9.76 8.73 8.96
N GLU A 139 10.44 8.54 7.85
CA GLU A 139 10.53 9.52 6.76
C GLU A 139 9.17 9.79 6.11
N VAL A 140 8.35 8.73 5.89
CA VAL A 140 6.96 8.86 5.41
C VAL A 140 6.14 9.70 6.40
N LYS A 141 6.27 9.44 7.69
CA LYS A 141 5.58 10.18 8.73
C LYS A 141 5.97 11.64 8.74
N GLU A 142 7.27 11.95 8.74
CA GLU A 142 7.78 13.32 8.71
C GLU A 142 7.34 14.08 7.44
N ALA A 143 7.37 13.42 6.29
CA ALA A 143 6.87 13.97 5.05
C ALA A 143 5.36 14.26 5.10
N ALA A 144 4.56 13.34 5.66
CA ALA A 144 3.13 13.53 5.84
C ALA A 144 2.79 14.68 6.80
N GLU A 145 3.50 14.78 7.93
CA GLU A 145 3.36 15.87 8.89
C GLU A 145 3.67 17.22 8.25
N LYS A 146 4.76 17.31 7.50
CA LYS A 146 5.14 18.51 6.74
C LYS A 146 4.09 18.88 5.67
N ASN A 147 3.55 17.88 4.98
CA ASN A 147 2.48 18.08 4.01
C ASN A 147 1.20 18.56 4.69
N TYR A 148 0.87 18.02 5.87
CA TYR A 148 -0.29 18.44 6.65
C TYR A 148 -0.17 19.91 7.10
N GLU A 149 0.97 20.32 7.63
CA GLU A 149 1.23 21.72 8.01
C GLU A 149 1.09 22.65 6.81
N LYS A 150 1.72 22.29 5.68
CA LYS A 150 1.65 23.04 4.43
C LYS A 150 0.22 23.18 3.90
N ALA A 151 -0.60 22.11 4.00
CA ALA A 151 -2.00 22.15 3.63
C ALA A 151 -2.82 23.01 4.59
N SER A 152 -2.58 22.89 5.90
CA SER A 152 -3.26 23.66 6.94
C SER A 152 -3.02 25.17 6.78
N GLU A 153 -1.76 25.57 6.56
CA GLU A 153 -1.41 26.97 6.26
C GLU A 153 -2.11 27.49 5.00
N ALA A 154 -2.15 26.64 3.94
CA ALA A 154 -2.82 27.00 2.71
C ALA A 154 -4.34 27.15 2.89
N ILE A 155 -4.99 26.27 3.65
CA ILE A 155 -6.42 26.38 3.99
C ILE A 155 -6.71 27.70 4.69
N ASN A 156 -5.87 28.09 5.66
CA ASN A 156 -5.97 29.37 6.35
C ASN A 156 -5.77 30.56 5.40
N GLN A 157 -4.77 30.50 4.53
CA GLN A 157 -4.47 31.54 3.54
C GLN A 157 -5.64 31.75 2.57
N PHE A 158 -6.26 30.69 2.10
CA PHE A 158 -7.41 30.75 1.15
C PHE A 158 -8.75 30.93 1.87
N LYS A 159 -8.77 30.99 3.21
CA LYS A 159 -9.99 31.13 4.04
C LYS A 159 -11.02 30.03 3.74
N LEU A 160 -10.58 28.79 3.77
CA LEU A 160 -11.41 27.60 3.51
C LEU A 160 -11.75 26.80 4.79
N ASN A 161 -11.43 27.31 5.97
CA ASN A 161 -11.60 26.60 7.27
C ASN A 161 -13.03 26.11 7.51
N ASP A 162 -14.03 26.85 7.04
CA ASP A 162 -15.45 26.51 7.21
C ASP A 162 -15.98 25.58 6.11
N THR A 163 -15.20 25.36 5.05
CA THR A 163 -15.64 24.65 3.84
C THR A 163 -14.89 23.33 3.63
N VAL A 164 -13.64 23.29 4.05
CA VAL A 164 -12.72 22.15 3.87
C VAL A 164 -12.26 21.63 5.21
N GLN A 165 -12.39 20.32 5.41
CA GLN A 165 -11.82 19.62 6.56
C GLN A 165 -10.54 18.91 6.13
N LEU A 166 -9.44 19.20 6.81
CA LEU A 166 -8.17 18.51 6.59
C LEU A 166 -8.06 17.31 7.54
N LYS A 167 -7.66 16.16 7.01
CA LYS A 167 -7.40 14.94 7.76
C LYS A 167 -6.09 14.34 7.32
N MET A 168 -5.40 13.68 8.24
CA MET A 168 -4.23 12.85 7.94
C MET A 168 -4.63 11.38 8.04
N ASP A 169 -4.16 10.57 7.12
CA ASP A 169 -4.31 9.12 7.17
C ASP A 169 -3.56 8.53 8.38
N THR A 170 -4.12 7.50 8.99
CA THR A 170 -3.51 6.84 10.16
C THR A 170 -2.18 6.16 9.85
N SER A 171 -1.97 5.78 8.60
CA SER A 171 -0.72 5.18 8.09
C SER A 171 0.18 6.20 7.39
N TYR A 172 -0.14 7.49 7.45
CA TYR A 172 0.62 8.60 6.85
C TYR A 172 0.75 8.55 5.32
N ASN A 173 -0.04 7.71 4.64
CA ASN A 173 0.03 7.53 3.19
C ASN A 173 -0.47 8.74 2.41
N TYR A 174 -1.43 9.48 2.97
CA TYR A 174 -2.00 10.67 2.33
C TYR A 174 -2.56 11.66 3.36
N ILE A 175 -2.73 12.90 2.92
CA ILE A 175 -3.57 13.89 3.57
C ILE A 175 -4.85 14.08 2.76
N GLY A 176 -6.01 14.11 3.42
CA GLY A 176 -7.32 14.25 2.80
C GLY A 176 -7.91 15.64 3.01
N LEU A 177 -8.31 16.29 1.92
CA LEU A 177 -9.10 17.52 1.89
C LEU A 177 -10.55 17.14 1.65
N SER A 178 -11.40 17.17 2.67
CA SER A 178 -12.82 16.84 2.56
C SER A 178 -13.65 18.12 2.36
N ILE A 179 -14.36 18.19 1.26
CA ILE A 179 -15.27 19.29 0.89
C ILE A 179 -16.70 18.78 1.01
N ASP A 180 -17.55 19.46 1.78
CA ASP A 180 -18.97 19.13 1.86
C ASP A 180 -19.62 19.26 0.46
N GLY A 181 -20.28 18.20 0.02
CA GLY A 181 -20.95 18.14 -1.27
C GLY A 181 -22.02 19.23 -1.47
N TYR A 182 -22.56 19.76 -0.36
CA TYR A 182 -23.48 20.89 -0.41
C TYR A 182 -22.87 22.13 -1.08
N PHE A 183 -21.58 22.36 -0.94
CA PHE A 183 -20.91 23.51 -1.59
C PHE A 183 -20.71 23.30 -3.09
N LEU A 184 -20.68 22.05 -3.55
CA LEU A 184 -20.32 21.71 -4.92
C LEU A 184 -21.52 21.33 -5.80
N PHE A 185 -22.53 20.64 -5.26
CA PHE A 185 -23.59 20.01 -6.04
C PHE A 185 -24.96 20.20 -5.42
N ASP A 186 -25.96 20.21 -6.28
CA ASP A 186 -27.35 20.06 -5.85
C ASP A 186 -27.71 18.60 -5.60
N SER A 187 -28.81 18.37 -4.88
CA SER A 187 -29.24 17.02 -4.53
C SER A 187 -29.50 16.16 -5.77
N GLY A 188 -28.88 14.98 -5.82
CA GLY A 188 -29.01 14.05 -6.96
C GLY A 188 -28.34 14.51 -8.25
N GLN A 189 -27.60 15.61 -8.24
CA GLN A 189 -26.87 16.13 -9.39
C GLN A 189 -25.35 15.91 -9.24
N ALA A 190 -24.66 15.87 -10.40
CA ALA A 190 -23.21 15.83 -10.47
C ALA A 190 -22.63 17.04 -11.21
N GLU A 191 -23.49 17.94 -11.76
CA GLU A 191 -23.05 19.21 -12.32
C GLU A 191 -22.74 20.19 -11.20
N LEU A 192 -21.64 20.94 -11.35
CA LEU A 192 -21.27 21.97 -10.38
C LEU A 192 -22.37 23.05 -10.30
N LYS A 193 -22.77 23.35 -9.09
CA LYS A 193 -23.73 24.45 -8.87
C LYS A 193 -23.05 25.80 -8.96
N LYS A 194 -23.85 26.86 -9.13
CA LYS A 194 -23.36 28.25 -9.16
C LYS A 194 -22.60 28.58 -7.87
N GLY A 195 -21.36 29.04 -8.00
CA GLY A 195 -20.47 29.38 -6.89
C GLY A 195 -19.58 28.22 -6.38
N ALA A 196 -19.72 27.01 -6.93
CA ALA A 196 -18.82 25.88 -6.64
C ALA A 196 -17.40 26.13 -7.18
N ASP A 197 -17.29 26.88 -8.28
CA ASP A 197 -16.05 27.34 -8.88
C ASP A 197 -15.14 28.04 -7.85
N VAL A 198 -15.68 28.97 -7.07
CA VAL A 198 -14.91 29.68 -6.04
C VAL A 198 -14.26 28.75 -5.01
N VAL A 199 -14.95 27.65 -4.65
CA VAL A 199 -14.42 26.66 -3.70
C VAL A 199 -13.34 25.83 -4.37
N LEU A 200 -13.58 25.40 -5.62
CA LEU A 200 -12.64 24.57 -6.38
C LEU A 200 -11.39 25.34 -6.79
N ASP A 201 -11.47 26.62 -7.17
CA ASP A 201 -10.31 27.47 -7.47
C ASP A 201 -9.37 27.58 -6.26
N LYS A 202 -9.95 27.79 -5.07
CA LYS A 202 -9.18 27.84 -3.84
C LYS A 202 -8.58 26.47 -3.47
N ALA A 203 -9.35 25.39 -3.65
CA ALA A 203 -8.85 24.03 -3.45
C ALA A 203 -7.70 23.72 -4.43
N ALA A 204 -7.84 24.08 -5.70
CA ALA A 204 -6.79 23.96 -6.70
C ALA A 204 -5.53 24.76 -6.31
N GLY A 205 -5.70 25.95 -5.74
CA GLY A 205 -4.59 26.76 -5.20
C GLY A 205 -3.81 26.03 -4.10
N ILE A 206 -4.51 25.21 -3.28
CA ILE A 206 -3.85 24.35 -2.30
C ILE A 206 -3.10 23.22 -3.02
N LEU A 207 -3.79 22.50 -3.93
CA LEU A 207 -3.24 21.34 -4.64
C LEU A 207 -2.01 21.68 -5.49
N LYS A 208 -1.96 22.87 -6.07
CA LYS A 208 -0.81 23.39 -6.86
C LYS A 208 0.46 23.58 -6.02
N LYS A 209 0.37 23.61 -4.68
CA LYS A 209 1.54 23.63 -3.81
C LYS A 209 2.21 22.25 -3.69
N PHE A 210 1.54 21.18 -4.10
CA PHE A 210 1.99 19.79 -4.07
C PHE A 210 2.26 19.31 -5.50
N LYS A 211 3.40 19.72 -6.10
CA LYS A 211 3.66 19.55 -7.54
C LYS A 211 3.95 18.11 -7.96
N ASP A 212 4.59 17.34 -7.09
CA ASP A 212 5.15 16.03 -7.43
C ASP A 212 4.39 14.86 -6.77
N THR A 213 3.18 15.11 -6.28
CA THR A 213 2.36 14.14 -5.59
C THR A 213 1.17 13.71 -6.43
N ASP A 214 0.76 12.46 -6.30
CA ASP A 214 -0.46 11.94 -6.90
C ASP A 214 -1.68 12.37 -6.08
N ILE A 215 -2.77 12.65 -6.77
CA ILE A 215 -4.00 13.16 -6.18
C ILE A 215 -5.16 12.26 -6.60
N VAL A 216 -5.90 11.76 -5.62
CA VAL A 216 -7.10 10.95 -5.85
C VAL A 216 -8.33 11.71 -5.36
N ILE A 217 -9.32 11.85 -6.23
CA ILE A 217 -10.58 12.52 -5.93
C ILE A 217 -11.64 11.46 -5.70
N GLU A 218 -12.20 11.41 -4.50
CA GLU A 218 -13.21 10.43 -4.13
C GLU A 218 -14.55 11.10 -3.86
N GLY A 219 -15.60 10.63 -4.56
CA GLY A 219 -16.97 11.05 -4.32
C GLY A 219 -17.68 10.12 -3.33
N HIS A 220 -18.40 10.70 -2.38
CA HIS A 220 -19.18 9.96 -1.39
C HIS A 220 -20.62 10.45 -1.35
N THR A 221 -21.55 9.56 -1.04
CA THR A 221 -22.97 9.86 -0.83
C THR A 221 -23.42 9.43 0.57
N ASP A 222 -24.60 9.84 0.94
CA ASP A 222 -25.34 9.20 2.00
C ASP A 222 -26.02 7.90 1.50
N ASN A 223 -26.75 7.22 2.37
CA ASN A 223 -27.45 5.97 2.05
C ASN A 223 -28.86 6.17 1.49
N VAL A 224 -29.28 7.39 1.14
CA VAL A 224 -30.57 7.62 0.51
C VAL A 224 -30.49 7.17 -0.94
N PRO A 225 -31.32 6.19 -1.35
CA PRO A 225 -31.27 5.69 -2.73
C PRO A 225 -31.63 6.75 -3.75
N GLN A 226 -30.92 6.78 -4.86
CA GLN A 226 -31.20 7.65 -6.00
C GLN A 226 -32.30 7.03 -6.88
N THR A 227 -33.54 7.03 -6.39
CA THR A 227 -34.64 6.31 -7.06
C THR A 227 -35.32 7.13 -8.18
N ASN A 228 -35.07 8.43 -8.28
CA ASN A 228 -35.81 9.32 -9.18
C ASN A 228 -34.97 10.00 -10.29
N THR A 229 -33.70 9.58 -10.48
CA THR A 229 -32.88 10.19 -11.51
C THR A 229 -32.66 9.24 -12.67
N VAL A 230 -33.10 9.62 -13.86
CA VAL A 230 -32.80 8.93 -15.13
C VAL A 230 -31.29 8.93 -15.42
N LYS A 231 -30.55 9.86 -14.77
CA LYS A 231 -29.12 10.10 -15.03
C LYS A 231 -28.19 9.10 -14.34
N PHE A 232 -28.49 8.68 -13.11
CA PHE A 232 -27.60 7.83 -12.31
C PHE A 232 -28.30 6.60 -11.81
N LYS A 233 -27.68 5.44 -12.03
CA LYS A 233 -28.22 4.11 -11.71
C LYS A 233 -28.34 3.87 -10.21
N ASN A 234 -27.41 4.41 -9.43
CA ASN A 234 -27.33 4.30 -7.98
C ASN A 234 -26.35 5.33 -7.40
N ASN A 235 -26.16 5.29 -6.07
CA ASN A 235 -25.23 6.16 -5.35
C ASN A 235 -23.77 6.03 -5.80
N LEU A 236 -23.34 4.84 -6.22
CA LEU A 236 -21.99 4.62 -6.74
C LEU A 236 -21.75 5.38 -8.05
N TRP A 237 -22.71 5.33 -8.99
CA TRP A 237 -22.65 6.11 -10.24
C TRP A 237 -22.67 7.61 -9.99
N LEU A 238 -23.53 8.08 -9.08
CA LEU A 238 -23.62 9.50 -8.73
C LEU A 238 -22.30 10.00 -8.12
N SER A 239 -21.73 9.23 -7.18
CA SER A 239 -20.47 9.61 -6.54
C SER A 239 -19.29 9.61 -7.51
N SER A 240 -19.22 8.63 -8.42
CA SER A 240 -18.21 8.57 -9.48
C SER A 240 -18.33 9.77 -10.43
N ALA A 241 -19.56 10.12 -10.85
CA ALA A 241 -19.79 11.27 -11.71
C ALA A 241 -19.36 12.59 -11.03
N ARG A 242 -19.63 12.74 -9.74
CA ARG A 242 -19.19 13.91 -8.96
C ARG A 242 -17.68 14.03 -8.87
N ALA A 243 -17.00 12.91 -8.57
CA ALA A 243 -15.54 12.88 -8.54
C ALA A 243 -14.94 13.25 -9.91
N MET A 244 -15.53 12.71 -11.00
CA MET A 244 -15.10 13.01 -12.35
C MET A 244 -15.32 14.47 -12.72
N THR A 245 -16.44 15.08 -12.34
CA THR A 245 -16.71 16.50 -12.58
C THR A 245 -15.68 17.40 -11.90
N VAL A 246 -15.26 17.06 -10.66
CA VAL A 246 -14.21 17.80 -9.97
C VAL A 246 -12.87 17.60 -10.66
N LEU A 247 -12.52 16.38 -11.09
CA LEU A 247 -11.31 16.10 -11.85
C LEU A 247 -11.27 16.90 -13.15
N GLU A 248 -12.36 16.92 -13.91
CA GLU A 248 -12.48 17.69 -15.15
C GLU A 248 -12.30 19.19 -14.89
N TYR A 249 -12.84 19.71 -13.80
CA TYR A 249 -12.62 21.09 -13.41
C TYR A 249 -11.14 21.39 -13.15
N LEU A 250 -10.49 20.56 -12.35
CA LEU A 250 -9.07 20.71 -12.01
C LEU A 250 -8.16 20.60 -13.23
N THR A 251 -8.51 19.77 -14.21
CA THR A 251 -7.73 19.61 -15.44
C THR A 251 -7.99 20.70 -16.47
N ASN A 252 -9.27 20.97 -16.76
CA ASN A 252 -9.65 21.83 -17.89
C ASN A 252 -9.65 23.33 -17.53
N VAL A 253 -10.02 23.67 -16.28
CA VAL A 253 -10.10 25.06 -15.81
C VAL A 253 -8.81 25.45 -15.08
N GLU A 254 -8.36 24.62 -14.15
CA GLU A 254 -7.21 24.90 -13.32
C GLU A 254 -5.87 24.45 -13.93
N HIS A 255 -5.93 23.76 -15.08
CA HIS A 255 -4.77 23.31 -15.85
C HIS A 255 -3.78 22.45 -15.06
N MET A 256 -4.29 21.61 -14.16
CA MET A 256 -3.49 20.64 -13.44
C MET A 256 -3.15 19.45 -14.35
N ASP A 257 -1.96 18.85 -14.17
CA ASP A 257 -1.53 17.70 -14.96
C ASP A 257 -2.45 16.49 -14.73
N PRO A 258 -3.17 16.02 -15.78
CA PRO A 258 -4.09 14.89 -15.65
C PRO A 258 -3.41 13.57 -15.28
N LYS A 259 -2.09 13.44 -15.51
CA LYS A 259 -1.33 12.23 -15.13
C LYS A 259 -1.26 12.02 -13.62
N ARG A 260 -1.40 13.09 -12.86
CA ARG A 260 -1.36 13.07 -11.40
C ARG A 260 -2.73 12.94 -10.76
N LEU A 261 -3.78 13.02 -11.55
CA LEU A 261 -5.15 13.07 -11.06
C LEU A 261 -5.89 11.78 -11.39
N SER A 262 -6.57 11.22 -10.41
CA SER A 262 -7.49 10.12 -10.61
C SER A 262 -8.81 10.40 -9.87
N ALA A 263 -9.90 9.79 -10.34
CA ALA A 263 -11.21 9.96 -9.73
C ALA A 263 -11.88 8.61 -9.49
N SER A 264 -12.52 8.46 -8.33
CA SER A 264 -13.29 7.27 -7.99
C SER A 264 -14.56 7.61 -7.21
N GLY A 265 -15.58 6.78 -7.33
CA GLY A 265 -16.79 6.88 -6.52
C GLY A 265 -16.82 5.80 -5.47
N LYS A 266 -17.13 6.19 -4.25
CA LYS A 266 -17.27 5.27 -3.10
C LYS A 266 -18.74 5.02 -2.74
N GLY A 267 -19.67 5.77 -3.32
CA GLY A 267 -21.08 5.66 -2.99
C GLY A 267 -21.33 5.91 -1.51
N GLU A 268 -22.17 5.07 -0.91
CA GLU A 268 -22.56 5.12 0.49
C GLU A 268 -21.74 4.22 1.41
N TYR A 269 -20.70 3.55 0.86
CA TYR A 269 -20.02 2.45 1.53
C TYR A 269 -18.94 2.87 2.53
N GLU A 270 -18.50 4.13 2.48
CA GLU A 270 -17.50 4.69 3.40
C GLU A 270 -18.06 5.89 4.18
N PRO A 271 -19.05 5.69 5.08
CA PRO A 271 -19.64 6.78 5.85
C PRO A 271 -18.69 7.26 6.95
N ILE A 272 -18.57 8.57 7.12
CA ILE A 272 -17.81 9.20 8.22
C ILE A 272 -18.71 9.62 9.40
N ALA A 273 -20.03 9.58 9.21
CA ALA A 273 -21.02 9.90 10.22
C ALA A 273 -22.25 8.98 10.09
N SER A 274 -23.13 9.01 11.09
CA SER A 274 -24.34 8.18 11.08
C SER A 274 -25.31 8.64 9.99
N ASN A 275 -25.72 7.74 9.11
CA ASN A 275 -26.76 8.00 8.11
C ASN A 275 -28.18 8.13 8.71
N LYS A 276 -28.35 7.85 10.01
CA LYS A 276 -29.66 7.95 10.69
C LYS A 276 -30.10 9.39 10.90
N THR A 277 -29.16 10.33 11.00
CA THR A 277 -29.45 11.74 11.22
C THR A 277 -29.24 12.57 9.95
N PRO A 278 -30.01 13.65 9.74
CA PRO A 278 -29.82 14.55 8.60
C PRO A 278 -28.41 15.15 8.54
N GLU A 279 -27.86 15.54 9.70
CA GLU A 279 -26.53 16.14 9.85
C GLU A 279 -25.42 15.13 9.50
N GLY A 280 -25.61 13.87 9.91
CA GLY A 280 -24.69 12.79 9.56
C GLY A 280 -24.72 12.48 8.07
N ARG A 281 -25.90 12.43 7.46
CA ARG A 281 -26.02 12.28 5.99
C ARG A 281 -25.37 13.44 5.24
N GLN A 282 -25.50 14.67 5.73
CA GLN A 282 -24.83 15.82 5.13
C GLN A 282 -23.32 15.62 5.10
N LYS A 283 -22.70 15.21 6.23
CA LYS A 283 -21.27 14.94 6.32
C LYS A 283 -20.82 13.80 5.39
N ASN A 284 -21.69 12.81 5.16
CA ASN A 284 -21.38 11.70 4.27
C ASN A 284 -21.40 12.11 2.79
N ARG A 285 -22.23 13.09 2.41
CA ARG A 285 -22.24 13.69 1.06
C ARG A 285 -21.07 14.65 0.92
N ARG A 286 -19.90 14.15 0.52
CA ARG A 286 -18.66 14.90 0.41
C ARG A 286 -17.88 14.52 -0.85
N VAL A 287 -16.93 15.36 -1.21
CA VAL A 287 -15.82 15.01 -2.09
C VAL A 287 -14.54 15.07 -1.26
N GLU A 288 -13.79 14.02 -1.29
CA GLU A 288 -12.50 13.89 -0.59
C GLU A 288 -11.38 13.91 -1.63
N ILE A 289 -10.42 14.81 -1.44
CA ILE A 289 -9.25 14.93 -2.32
C ILE A 289 -8.05 14.48 -1.50
N LYS A 290 -7.51 13.32 -1.87
CA LYS A 290 -6.36 12.69 -1.20
C LYS A 290 -5.08 13.08 -1.91
N ILE A 291 -4.15 13.67 -1.19
CA ILE A 291 -2.80 14.05 -1.66
C ILE A 291 -1.85 13.01 -1.07
N PHE A 292 -1.27 12.16 -1.92
CA PHE A 292 -0.40 11.10 -1.46
C PHE A 292 0.95 11.63 -0.99
N THR A 293 1.47 11.03 0.08
CA THR A 293 2.78 11.36 0.62
C THR A 293 3.84 10.68 -0.24
N LYS A 294 4.82 11.44 -0.74
CA LYS A 294 6.05 10.91 -1.32
C LYS A 294 7.20 11.21 -0.40
N VAL A 295 8.04 10.22 -0.15
CA VAL A 295 9.35 10.43 0.47
C VAL A 295 10.23 11.09 -0.58
N ALA A 296 10.86 12.21 -0.24
CA ALA A 296 11.78 12.89 -1.16
C ALA A 296 12.97 11.97 -1.44
N GLU A 297 13.31 11.83 -2.72
CA GLU A 297 14.52 11.16 -3.18
C GLU A 297 15.78 11.89 -2.70
#